data_edb53a01386f47f51ef5792dcffd716e
#
_entry.id   edb53a01386f47f51ef5792dcffd716e
#
_cell.length_a   1.000
_cell.length_b   1.000
_cell.length_c   1.000
_cell.angle_alpha   90.00
_cell.angle_beta   90.00
_cell.angle_gamma   90.00
#
_symmetry.space_group_name_H-M   'P 1'
#
loop_
_entity.id
_entity.type
_entity.pdbx_description
1 polymer ?
#
loop_
_entity_poly.entity_id
_entity_poly.type
_entity_poly.pdbx_seq_one_letter_code
_entity_poly.pdbx_strand_id
1 'polypeptide(L)'
;MKPIIIAILSIAALAIFPAYAGDFAPEEFIVAHNKWRAKAGIKEKLRYSPALAVSAQAWASKLKQSNHCQMRHSKPDGKYGENLYWGSAMNWSDGRKELQKISPQQVVDSWGSEKADYDYASNSCTPGKMCGHYTQMVWRTTTTVGCAKAVCEDTQTQVWVCQYQPAGKWVGIKPY
;
A
#
# COMPACT_ATOMS: atom_id res chain seq x y z
N MET A 1 -53.87 -9.29 37.14
CA MET A 1 -52.42 -9.43 36.78
C MET A 1 -52.20 -8.74 35.45
N LYS A 2 -51.44 -7.64 35.43
CA LYS A 2 -51.10 -6.92 34.20
C LYS A 2 -49.73 -7.43 33.72
N PRO A 3 -49.53 -7.72 32.41
CA PRO A 3 -48.22 -8.14 31.92
C PRO A 3 -47.26 -6.93 31.85
N ILE A 4 -46.08 -7.14 32.41
CA ILE A 4 -44.95 -6.17 32.28
C ILE A 4 -44.28 -6.43 30.94
N ILE A 5 -44.40 -5.48 30.03
CA ILE A 5 -43.66 -5.49 28.75
C ILE A 5 -42.26 -4.95 29.01
N ILE A 6 -41.26 -5.80 29.00
CA ILE A 6 -39.84 -5.38 29.05
C ILE A 6 -39.42 -5.03 27.62
N ALA A 7 -39.25 -3.71 27.36
CA ALA A 7 -38.69 -3.23 26.15
C ALA A 7 -37.16 -3.44 26.17
N ILE A 8 -36.66 -4.33 25.34
CA ILE A 8 -35.20 -4.54 25.12
C ILE A 8 -34.72 -3.44 24.20
N LEU A 9 -34.04 -2.45 24.76
CA LEU A 9 -33.33 -1.43 23.98
C LEU A 9 -32.06 -2.07 23.38
N SER A 10 -32.08 -2.36 22.08
CA SER A 10 -30.89 -2.76 21.32
C SER A 10 -30.01 -1.54 21.11
N ILE A 11 -28.92 -1.42 21.86
CA ILE A 11 -27.88 -0.42 21.62
C ILE A 11 -27.06 -0.91 20.43
N ALA A 12 -27.31 -0.35 19.25
CA ALA A 12 -26.43 -0.52 18.10
C ALA A 12 -25.12 0.21 18.40
N ALA A 13 -24.06 -0.56 18.68
CA ALA A 13 -22.72 -0.01 18.79
C ALA A 13 -22.30 0.49 17.41
N LEU A 14 -22.34 1.82 17.19
CA LEU A 14 -21.66 2.43 16.06
C LEU A 14 -20.15 2.16 16.22
N ALA A 15 -19.60 1.31 15.38
CA ALA A 15 -18.16 1.18 15.25
C ALA A 15 -17.60 2.51 14.70
N ILE A 16 -17.04 3.33 15.58
CA ILE A 16 -16.31 4.55 15.23
C ILE A 16 -14.99 4.04 14.61
N PHE A 17 -14.97 3.89 13.27
CA PHE A 17 -13.72 3.72 12.56
C PHE A 17 -12.94 5.05 12.74
N PRO A 18 -11.66 4.99 13.17
CA PRO A 18 -10.86 6.19 13.22
C PRO A 18 -10.83 6.80 11.83
N ALA A 19 -11.22 8.07 11.73
CA ALA A 19 -11.11 8.83 10.49
C ALA A 19 -9.64 8.77 10.05
N TYR A 20 -9.37 8.17 8.90
CA TYR A 20 -8.05 8.18 8.30
C TYR A 20 -7.65 9.64 8.06
N ALA A 21 -6.66 10.12 8.80
CA ALA A 21 -6.04 11.43 8.60
C ALA A 21 -5.08 11.39 7.39
N GLY A 22 -5.54 10.83 6.27
CA GLY A 22 -4.80 10.81 5.01
C GLY A 22 -5.55 11.62 3.98
N ASP A 23 -4.83 12.36 3.15
CA ASP A 23 -5.35 13.14 2.02
C ASP A 23 -5.67 12.28 0.78
N PHE A 24 -5.92 10.98 0.96
CA PHE A 24 -6.34 10.03 -0.07
C PHE A 24 -7.37 9.02 0.47
N ALA A 25 -8.24 8.53 -0.40
CA ALA A 25 -9.17 7.46 -0.05
C ALA A 25 -8.48 6.08 -0.16
N PRO A 26 -8.55 5.23 0.89
CA PRO A 26 -7.97 3.87 0.84
C PRO A 26 -8.45 3.03 -0.34
N GLU A 27 -9.68 3.25 -0.76
CA GLU A 27 -10.32 2.57 -1.90
C GLU A 27 -9.57 2.81 -3.21
N GLU A 28 -8.90 3.95 -3.39
CA GLU A 28 -8.11 4.25 -4.59
C GLU A 28 -6.96 3.25 -4.75
N PHE A 29 -6.29 2.87 -3.65
CA PHE A 29 -5.29 1.81 -3.69
C PHE A 29 -5.88 0.47 -4.10
N ILE A 30 -7.04 0.12 -3.55
CA ILE A 30 -7.71 -1.16 -3.85
C ILE A 30 -8.10 -1.24 -5.33
N VAL A 31 -8.69 -0.18 -5.86
CA VAL A 31 -9.07 -0.11 -7.28
C VAL A 31 -7.84 -0.25 -8.17
N ALA A 32 -6.77 0.50 -7.88
CA ALA A 32 -5.54 0.49 -8.66
C ALA A 32 -4.87 -0.89 -8.65
N HIS A 33 -4.71 -1.52 -7.48
CA HIS A 33 -4.14 -2.88 -7.37
C HIS A 33 -4.97 -3.91 -8.13
N ASN A 34 -6.29 -3.89 -7.94
CA ASN A 34 -7.17 -4.87 -8.57
C ASN A 34 -7.21 -4.73 -10.09
N LYS A 35 -6.99 -3.52 -10.63
CA LYS A 35 -6.80 -3.31 -12.07
C LYS A 35 -5.56 -4.04 -12.61
N TRP A 36 -4.44 -3.98 -11.89
CA TRP A 36 -3.22 -4.72 -12.26
C TRP A 36 -3.37 -6.23 -12.11
N ARG A 37 -4.04 -6.68 -11.05
CA ARG A 37 -4.35 -8.11 -10.84
C ARG A 37 -5.24 -8.66 -11.94
N ALA A 38 -6.25 -7.92 -12.36
CA ALA A 38 -7.10 -8.30 -13.50
C ALA A 38 -6.30 -8.40 -14.81
N LYS A 39 -5.37 -7.47 -15.09
CA LYS A 39 -4.46 -7.54 -16.24
C LYS A 39 -3.53 -8.76 -16.21
N ALA A 40 -3.19 -9.26 -15.02
CA ALA A 40 -2.42 -10.48 -14.83
C ALA A 40 -3.29 -11.76 -14.84
N GLY A 41 -4.61 -11.66 -15.08
CA GLY A 41 -5.52 -12.79 -15.12
C GLY A 41 -5.94 -13.31 -13.74
N ILE A 42 -5.66 -12.57 -12.67
CA ILE A 42 -6.00 -12.95 -11.30
C ILE A 42 -7.42 -12.52 -10.98
N LYS A 43 -8.28 -13.47 -10.64
CA LYS A 43 -9.69 -13.24 -10.29
C LYS A 43 -9.88 -12.77 -8.84
N GLU A 44 -8.99 -13.22 -7.96
CA GLU A 44 -9.00 -12.89 -6.54
C GLU A 44 -8.61 -11.43 -6.32
N LYS A 45 -9.54 -10.65 -5.80
CA LYS A 45 -9.35 -9.23 -5.52
C LYS A 45 -8.71 -9.01 -4.15
N LEU A 46 -7.80 -8.05 -4.06
CA LEU A 46 -7.35 -7.53 -2.78
C LEU A 46 -8.47 -6.75 -2.09
N ARG A 47 -8.52 -6.86 -0.77
CA ARG A 47 -9.36 -6.07 0.12
C ARG A 47 -8.51 -5.16 0.98
N TYR A 48 -9.10 -4.07 1.41
CA TYR A 48 -8.45 -3.16 2.35
C TYR A 48 -8.33 -3.78 3.75
N SER A 49 -7.18 -3.57 4.40
CA SER A 49 -6.92 -3.95 5.78
C SER A 49 -6.55 -2.73 6.62
N PRO A 50 -7.44 -2.28 7.51
CA PRO A 50 -7.12 -1.20 8.46
C PRO A 50 -5.89 -1.52 9.32
N ALA A 51 -5.73 -2.77 9.74
CA ALA A 51 -4.60 -3.20 10.57
C ALA A 51 -3.26 -3.06 9.83
N LEU A 52 -3.20 -3.45 8.55
CA LEU A 52 -2.00 -3.24 7.72
C LEU A 52 -1.75 -1.77 7.44
N ALA A 53 -2.80 -0.97 7.26
CA ALA A 53 -2.64 0.46 7.06
C ALA A 53 -2.10 1.18 8.30
N VAL A 54 -2.54 0.80 9.49
CA VAL A 54 -1.95 1.30 10.75
C VAL A 54 -0.47 0.92 10.86
N SER A 55 -0.12 -0.32 10.52
CA SER A 55 1.28 -0.78 10.49
C SER A 55 2.11 -0.04 9.43
N ALA A 56 1.57 0.15 8.22
CA ALA A 56 2.20 0.92 7.15
C ALA A 56 2.42 2.39 7.57
N GLN A 57 1.43 3.00 8.26
CA GLN A 57 1.54 4.37 8.77
C GLN A 57 2.63 4.49 9.85
N ALA A 58 2.72 3.51 10.75
CA ALA A 58 3.78 3.51 11.77
C ALA A 58 5.17 3.47 11.11
N TRP A 59 5.33 2.67 10.04
CA TRP A 59 6.59 2.60 9.31
C TRP A 59 6.87 3.88 8.51
N ALA A 60 5.89 4.42 7.78
CA ALA A 60 6.03 5.68 7.06
C ALA A 60 6.43 6.83 8.01
N SER A 61 5.79 6.92 9.17
CA SER A 61 6.12 7.91 10.21
C SER A 61 7.54 7.73 10.75
N LYS A 62 7.99 6.48 10.91
CA LYS A 62 9.37 6.20 11.32
C LYS A 62 10.38 6.63 10.26
N LEU A 63 10.10 6.39 8.96
CA LEU A 63 10.95 6.84 7.87
C LEU A 63 11.04 8.38 7.79
N LYS A 64 9.92 9.07 8.06
CA LYS A 64 9.93 10.53 8.19
C LYS A 64 10.84 10.99 9.32
N GLN A 65 10.70 10.42 10.50
CA GLN A 65 11.41 10.86 11.72
C GLN A 65 12.90 10.52 11.72
N SER A 66 13.28 9.35 11.21
CA SER A 66 14.64 8.81 11.37
C SER A 66 15.42 8.69 10.07
N ASN A 67 14.83 8.96 8.92
CA ASN A 67 15.47 8.74 7.63
C ASN A 67 15.08 9.77 6.55
N HIS A 68 14.56 10.95 6.94
CA HIS A 68 14.19 12.05 6.02
C HIS A 68 13.36 11.56 4.81
N CYS A 69 12.36 10.74 5.04
CA CYS A 69 11.53 10.07 4.04
C CYS A 69 12.28 9.19 3.01
N GLN A 70 13.55 8.89 3.21
CA GLN A 70 14.24 7.96 2.32
C GLN A 70 13.70 6.55 2.49
N MET A 71 13.58 5.83 1.38
CA MET A 71 13.06 4.46 1.38
C MET A 71 14.02 3.49 2.09
N ARG A 72 13.46 2.76 3.03
CA ARG A 72 14.07 1.58 3.65
C ARG A 72 12.95 0.63 4.05
N HIS A 73 13.08 -0.64 3.67
CA HIS A 73 12.12 -1.64 4.09
C HIS A 73 12.10 -1.83 5.61
N SER A 74 10.91 -2.12 6.13
CA SER A 74 10.72 -2.61 7.48
C SER A 74 11.33 -4.00 7.64
N LYS A 75 11.28 -4.55 8.86
CA LYS A 75 11.68 -5.94 9.12
C LYS A 75 10.42 -6.76 9.46
N PRO A 76 9.67 -7.22 8.47
CA PRO A 76 8.35 -7.81 8.71
C PRO A 76 8.39 -9.23 9.28
N ASP A 77 9.55 -9.86 9.36
CA ASP A 77 9.75 -11.24 9.84
C ASP A 77 8.80 -12.26 9.19
N GLY A 78 8.51 -12.07 7.89
CA GLY A 78 7.59 -12.89 7.11
C GLY A 78 6.10 -12.64 7.37
N LYS A 79 5.74 -11.72 8.26
CA LYS A 79 4.34 -11.44 8.63
C LYS A 79 3.55 -10.78 7.50
N TYR A 80 4.20 -9.97 6.69
CA TYR A 80 3.61 -9.27 5.54
C TYR A 80 4.66 -8.98 4.47
N GLY A 81 4.20 -8.80 3.23
CA GLY A 81 5.00 -8.22 2.15
C GLY A 81 4.94 -6.70 2.22
N GLU A 82 5.87 -6.02 1.54
CA GLU A 82 5.93 -4.56 1.58
C GLU A 82 6.41 -3.98 0.25
N ASN A 83 5.73 -2.95 -0.23
CA ASN A 83 6.17 -2.09 -1.33
C ASN A 83 6.35 -0.67 -0.80
N LEU A 84 7.40 -0.02 -1.27
CA LEU A 84 7.69 1.38 -0.98
C LEU A 84 7.69 2.20 -2.27
N TYR A 85 7.31 3.46 -2.16
CA TYR A 85 7.44 4.46 -3.22
C TYR A 85 7.94 5.77 -2.61
N TRP A 86 8.83 6.44 -3.30
CA TRP A 86 9.35 7.74 -2.89
C TRP A 86 9.02 8.79 -3.94
N GLY A 87 8.46 9.89 -3.50
CA GLY A 87 8.20 11.06 -4.33
C GLY A 87 9.18 12.18 -3.99
N SER A 88 9.93 12.65 -5.00
CA SER A 88 10.81 13.81 -4.86
C SER A 88 10.01 15.11 -4.74
N ALA A 89 10.67 16.18 -4.32
CA ALA A 89 10.14 17.52 -4.50
C ALA A 89 10.03 17.88 -5.98
N MET A 90 9.08 18.72 -6.32
CA MET A 90 9.11 19.54 -7.53
C MET A 90 10.11 20.68 -7.31
N ASN A 91 11.11 20.77 -8.18
CA ASN A 91 12.12 21.83 -8.11
C ASN A 91 11.86 22.85 -9.22
N TRP A 92 11.73 24.11 -8.85
CA TRP A 92 11.52 25.23 -9.77
C TRP A 92 12.85 25.90 -10.08
N SER A 93 12.93 26.56 -11.23
CA SER A 93 14.14 27.27 -11.67
C SER A 93 14.56 28.42 -10.75
N ASP A 94 13.64 28.94 -9.94
CA ASP A 94 13.89 29.97 -8.93
C ASP A 94 14.37 29.41 -7.58
N GLY A 95 14.60 28.08 -7.49
CA GLY A 95 15.07 27.40 -6.29
C GLY A 95 13.96 26.95 -5.33
N ARG A 96 12.69 27.28 -5.60
CA ARG A 96 11.56 26.81 -4.79
C ARG A 96 11.41 25.30 -4.92
N LYS A 97 11.00 24.67 -3.82
CA LYS A 97 10.62 23.26 -3.76
C LYS A 97 9.15 23.15 -3.35
N GLU A 98 8.44 22.31 -4.03
CA GLU A 98 7.04 22.03 -3.72
C GLU A 98 6.79 20.53 -3.64
N LEU A 99 5.85 20.13 -2.77
CA LEU A 99 5.42 18.75 -2.67
C LEU A 99 4.67 18.36 -3.95
N GLN A 100 5.07 17.27 -4.58
CA GLN A 100 4.32 16.72 -5.72
C GLN A 100 2.96 16.21 -5.29
N LYS A 101 1.93 16.49 -6.07
CA LYS A 101 0.61 15.86 -5.93
C LYS A 101 0.66 14.49 -6.57
N ILE A 102 0.87 13.47 -5.75
CA ILE A 102 0.94 12.06 -6.17
C ILE A 102 -0.31 11.35 -5.67
N SER A 103 -1.02 10.66 -6.57
CA SER A 103 -2.20 9.87 -6.24
C SER A 103 -1.83 8.40 -5.94
N PRO A 104 -2.69 7.66 -5.20
CA PRO A 104 -2.55 6.23 -5.04
C PRO A 104 -2.44 5.46 -6.35
N GLN A 105 -3.19 5.88 -7.38
CA GLN A 105 -3.11 5.28 -8.72
C GLN A 105 -1.72 5.42 -9.34
N GLN A 106 -1.09 6.60 -9.25
CA GLN A 106 0.27 6.82 -9.77
C GLN A 106 1.31 5.97 -9.04
N VAL A 107 1.20 5.84 -7.72
CA VAL A 107 2.07 4.97 -6.92
C VAL A 107 1.97 3.52 -7.38
N VAL A 108 0.75 3.00 -7.49
CA VAL A 108 0.50 1.62 -7.91
C VAL A 108 0.88 1.39 -9.37
N ASP A 109 0.64 2.35 -10.26
CA ASP A 109 1.03 2.25 -11.67
C ASP A 109 2.55 2.26 -11.83
N SER A 110 3.28 3.00 -11.00
CA SER A 110 4.75 2.94 -10.96
C SER A 110 5.25 1.53 -10.65
N TRP A 111 4.70 0.87 -9.61
CA TRP A 111 5.04 -0.52 -9.31
C TRP A 111 4.57 -1.49 -10.40
N GLY A 112 3.40 -1.22 -10.98
CA GLY A 112 2.84 -2.03 -12.05
C GLY A 112 3.65 -1.99 -13.34
N SER A 113 4.32 -0.86 -13.63
CA SER A 113 5.16 -0.70 -14.82
C SER A 113 6.35 -1.66 -14.86
N GLU A 114 6.80 -2.18 -13.70
CA GLU A 114 7.84 -3.21 -13.62
C GLU A 114 7.46 -4.52 -14.34
N LYS A 115 6.18 -4.70 -14.70
CA LYS A 115 5.70 -5.78 -15.56
C LYS A 115 6.49 -5.88 -16.88
N ALA A 116 6.93 -4.76 -17.42
CA ALA A 116 7.68 -4.71 -18.67
C ALA A 116 9.03 -5.45 -18.58
N ASP A 117 9.60 -5.53 -17.38
CA ASP A 117 10.87 -6.17 -17.11
C ASP A 117 10.73 -7.58 -16.49
N TYR A 118 9.50 -8.05 -16.24
CA TYR A 118 9.23 -9.36 -15.64
C TYR A 118 8.86 -10.40 -16.69
N ASP A 119 9.67 -11.44 -16.82
CA ASP A 119 9.34 -12.62 -17.60
C ASP A 119 8.68 -13.70 -16.75
N TYR A 120 7.41 -13.93 -17.01
CA TYR A 120 6.64 -14.95 -16.30
C TYR A 120 7.09 -16.38 -16.63
N ALA A 121 7.52 -16.64 -17.85
CA ALA A 121 7.90 -18.01 -18.27
C ALA A 121 9.08 -18.54 -17.44
N SER A 122 10.11 -17.72 -17.32
CA SER A 122 11.32 -18.03 -16.55
C SER A 122 11.22 -17.62 -15.07
N ASN A 123 10.16 -16.93 -14.67
CA ASN A 123 10.01 -16.31 -13.32
C ASN A 123 11.21 -15.42 -12.96
N SER A 124 11.66 -14.60 -13.90
CA SER A 124 12.84 -13.77 -13.72
C SER A 124 12.58 -12.30 -14.07
N CYS A 125 13.45 -11.45 -13.59
CA CYS A 125 13.47 -10.03 -13.91
C CYS A 125 14.64 -9.74 -14.85
N THR A 126 14.46 -8.81 -15.78
CA THR A 126 15.56 -8.32 -16.65
C THR A 126 16.76 -7.91 -15.79
N PRO A 127 17.99 -8.34 -16.13
CA PRO A 127 19.17 -8.00 -15.36
C PRO A 127 19.31 -6.49 -15.10
N GLY A 128 19.55 -6.12 -13.84
CA GLY A 128 19.66 -4.71 -13.40
C GLY A 128 18.34 -3.98 -13.25
N LYS A 129 17.20 -4.62 -13.49
CA LYS A 129 15.86 -4.07 -13.29
C LYS A 129 15.21 -4.57 -11.99
N MET A 130 14.13 -3.94 -11.61
CA MET A 130 13.31 -4.33 -10.46
C MET A 130 11.96 -4.85 -10.94
N CYS A 131 11.48 -5.95 -10.34
CA CYS A 131 10.17 -6.53 -10.60
C CYS A 131 9.45 -6.88 -9.30
N GLY A 132 10.08 -6.61 -8.17
CA GLY A 132 9.60 -7.03 -6.87
C GLY A 132 8.31 -6.34 -6.44
N HIS A 133 8.10 -5.09 -6.83
CA HIS A 133 6.87 -4.38 -6.51
C HIS A 133 5.70 -4.95 -7.32
N TYR A 134 5.90 -5.14 -8.62
CA TYR A 134 4.89 -5.77 -9.48
C TYR A 134 4.51 -7.16 -9.00
N THR A 135 5.49 -8.04 -8.75
CA THR A 135 5.22 -9.43 -8.34
C THR A 135 4.49 -9.50 -6.99
N GLN A 136 4.77 -8.58 -6.06
CA GLN A 136 4.02 -8.49 -4.81
C GLN A 136 2.56 -8.09 -5.04
N MET A 137 2.29 -7.09 -5.87
CA MET A 137 0.91 -6.65 -6.14
C MET A 137 0.05 -7.76 -6.76
N VAL A 138 0.65 -8.53 -7.65
CA VAL A 138 -0.02 -9.61 -8.37
C VAL A 138 0.20 -10.98 -7.74
N TRP A 139 0.64 -11.05 -6.49
CA TRP A 139 0.80 -12.31 -5.79
C TRP A 139 -0.56 -12.93 -5.51
N ARG A 140 -0.83 -14.10 -6.11
CA ARG A 140 -2.18 -14.70 -6.12
C ARG A 140 -2.73 -14.92 -4.72
N THR A 141 -1.92 -15.45 -3.79
CA THR A 141 -2.36 -15.78 -2.43
C THR A 141 -2.44 -14.57 -1.49
N THR A 142 -1.92 -13.41 -1.89
CA THR A 142 -2.16 -12.16 -1.14
C THR A 142 -3.62 -11.75 -1.27
N THR A 143 -4.28 -11.50 -0.15
CA THR A 143 -5.73 -11.21 -0.08
C THR A 143 -6.05 -9.81 0.44
N THR A 144 -5.11 -9.20 1.18
CA THR A 144 -5.34 -7.89 1.80
C THR A 144 -4.13 -6.97 1.63
N VAL A 145 -4.40 -5.66 1.60
CA VAL A 145 -3.38 -4.62 1.55
C VAL A 145 -3.82 -3.44 2.41
N GLY A 146 -2.86 -2.79 3.06
CA GLY A 146 -3.06 -1.52 3.74
C GLY A 146 -1.91 -0.59 3.41
N CYS A 147 -2.23 0.67 3.08
CA CYS A 147 -1.27 1.65 2.62
C CYS A 147 -1.34 2.93 3.44
N ALA A 148 -0.20 3.62 3.52
CA ALA A 148 -0.07 4.90 4.19
C ALA A 148 1.03 5.74 3.54
N LYS A 149 1.08 7.03 3.87
CA LYS A 149 2.18 7.91 3.46
C LYS A 149 2.66 8.79 4.61
N ALA A 150 3.87 9.29 4.47
CA ALA A 150 4.39 10.39 5.26
C ALA A 150 5.04 11.43 4.34
N VAL A 151 4.94 12.70 4.74
CA VAL A 151 5.55 13.84 4.04
C VAL A 151 6.66 14.40 4.92
N CYS A 152 7.82 14.65 4.33
CA CYS A 152 8.92 15.39 4.92
C CYS A 152 8.83 16.83 4.43
N GLU A 153 8.36 17.70 5.28
CA GLU A 153 8.07 19.11 4.95
C GLU A 153 9.33 19.91 4.69
N ASP A 154 10.44 19.54 5.33
CA ASP A 154 11.75 20.17 5.17
C ASP A 154 12.34 19.95 3.77
N THR A 155 12.10 18.80 3.18
CA THR A 155 12.60 18.42 1.86
C THR A 155 11.54 18.45 0.77
N GLN A 156 10.25 18.62 1.13
CA GLN A 156 9.09 18.49 0.23
C GLN A 156 9.06 17.13 -0.48
N THR A 157 9.53 16.09 0.20
CA THR A 157 9.51 14.70 -0.29
C THR A 157 8.44 13.88 0.43
N GLN A 158 8.08 12.74 -0.13
CA GLN A 158 7.08 11.87 0.47
C GLN A 158 7.47 10.40 0.30
N VAL A 159 7.12 9.59 1.28
CA VAL A 159 7.27 8.15 1.25
C VAL A 159 5.92 7.48 1.41
N TRP A 160 5.64 6.51 0.55
CA TRP A 160 4.43 5.69 0.56
C TRP A 160 4.82 4.27 0.92
N VAL A 161 4.03 3.65 1.76
CA VAL A 161 4.22 2.28 2.25
C VAL A 161 2.93 1.51 2.04
N CYS A 162 2.99 0.38 1.34
CA CYS A 162 1.90 -0.59 1.29
C CYS A 162 2.39 -1.93 1.87
N GLN A 163 1.60 -2.50 2.77
CA GLN A 163 1.87 -3.81 3.36
C GLN A 163 0.79 -4.81 2.95
N TYR A 164 1.19 -6.05 2.70
CA TYR A 164 0.39 -7.08 2.04
C TYR A 164 0.32 -8.35 2.87
N GLN A 165 -0.86 -8.95 2.97
CA GLN A 165 -1.01 -10.20 3.71
C GLN A 165 -1.93 -11.20 2.97
N PRO A 166 -1.55 -12.49 2.91
CA PRO A 166 -0.21 -13.04 3.22
C PRO A 166 0.91 -12.40 2.40
N ALA A 167 2.15 -12.49 2.91
CA ALA A 167 3.32 -12.02 2.19
C ALA A 167 3.49 -12.77 0.86
N GLY A 168 3.96 -12.06 -0.16
CA GLY A 168 4.33 -12.63 -1.45
C GLY A 168 5.86 -12.70 -1.66
N LYS A 169 6.27 -12.88 -2.89
CA LYS A 169 7.68 -12.88 -3.35
C LYS A 169 8.53 -14.01 -2.74
N TRP A 170 7.94 -15.20 -2.57
CA TRP A 170 8.70 -16.38 -2.16
C TRP A 170 9.63 -16.81 -3.29
N VAL A 171 10.91 -17.03 -2.95
CA VAL A 171 11.94 -17.41 -3.94
C VAL A 171 11.54 -18.69 -4.69
N GLY A 172 11.65 -18.67 -6.01
CA GLY A 172 11.31 -19.80 -6.87
C GLY A 172 9.81 -19.98 -7.16
N ILE A 173 8.93 -19.24 -6.48
CA ILE A 173 7.48 -19.34 -6.70
C ILE A 173 7.02 -18.23 -7.64
N LYS A 174 6.21 -18.60 -8.64
CA LYS A 174 5.56 -17.64 -9.54
C LYS A 174 4.44 -16.87 -8.81
N PRO A 175 4.24 -15.58 -9.11
CA PRO A 175 3.22 -14.77 -8.44
C PRO A 175 1.79 -15.21 -8.77
N TYR A 176 1.54 -15.84 -9.94
CA TYR A 176 0.21 -16.26 -10.40
C TYR A 176 0.27 -17.42 -11.38
#